data_78033f3f637a96107a016cc80d559bea
#
_entry.id   78033f3f637a96107a016cc80d559bea
#
_cell.length_a   1.000
_cell.length_b   1.000
_cell.length_c   1.000
_cell.angle_alpha   90.00
_cell.angle_beta   90.00
_cell.angle_gamma   90.00
#
_symmetry.space_group_name_H-M   'P 1'
#
loop_
_entity.id
_entity.type
_entity.pdbx_description
1 polymer ?
#
loop_
_entity_poly.entity_id
_entity_poly.type
_entity_poly.pdbx_seq_one_letter_code
_entity_poly.pdbx_strand_id
1 'polypeptide(L)'
;MIAMNYRSLGARPGSLKKPFWREYGEALFIAFILALVIRAFLVQAFSIPSGSMQPTLLIGDYLLVNKFSYGVRNPLTNKVWIPLGMPQRGDVVVFIFPQDPSKDYIKRVIGLPGDRIQIINKQVHINGKLAKTAEAVYDDPVLIPPPQGPTDSTRDNLGPVVVPADSYFVMGDNRDHSYDSRFWGFVPMDNFLGKAFIIYFSWQGPPNEPIYAAFLGGLKGLLYQFSWSSKDFLIRWNRIGRIIQ
;
A
#
# COMPACT_ATOMS: atom_id res chain seq x y z
N MET A 1 -29.81 -46.77 68.21
CA MET A 1 -30.62 -46.09 67.18
C MET A 1 -29.87 -44.78 66.89
N ILE A 2 -29.01 -44.77 65.85
CA ILE A 2 -28.13 -43.65 65.52
C ILE A 2 -28.73 -42.97 64.26
N ALA A 3 -29.21 -41.75 64.39
CA ALA A 3 -29.71 -40.96 63.27
C ALA A 3 -28.55 -40.27 62.55
N MET A 4 -28.28 -40.64 61.30
CA MET A 4 -27.32 -40.01 60.42
C MET A 4 -27.96 -38.79 59.79
N ASN A 5 -27.40 -37.61 60.14
CA ASN A 5 -27.77 -36.33 59.58
C ASN A 5 -27.05 -36.16 58.21
N TYR A 6 -27.79 -36.23 57.09
CA TYR A 6 -27.30 -35.87 55.76
C TYR A 6 -27.30 -34.34 55.60
N ARG A 7 -26.13 -33.75 55.69
CA ARG A 7 -25.91 -32.35 55.27
C ARG A 7 -26.09 -32.23 53.74
N SER A 8 -27.05 -31.44 53.35
CA SER A 8 -27.29 -31.05 51.96
C SER A 8 -26.05 -30.30 51.43
N LEU A 9 -25.43 -30.89 50.41
CA LEU A 9 -24.37 -30.25 49.63
C LEU A 9 -24.94 -29.02 48.94
N GLY A 10 -24.35 -27.86 49.23
CA GLY A 10 -24.79 -26.54 48.76
C GLY A 10 -24.89 -26.47 47.24
N ALA A 11 -25.99 -25.95 46.76
CA ALA A 11 -26.18 -25.58 45.38
C ALA A 11 -25.09 -24.58 44.96
N ARG A 12 -24.37 -24.90 43.88
CA ARG A 12 -23.44 -23.96 43.25
C ARG A 12 -24.21 -22.71 42.84
N PRO A 13 -23.69 -21.50 43.15
CA PRO A 13 -24.38 -20.27 42.73
C PRO A 13 -24.46 -20.29 41.22
N GLY A 14 -25.69 -20.30 40.69
CA GLY A 14 -25.96 -20.20 39.28
C GLY A 14 -25.29 -18.96 38.71
N SER A 15 -24.46 -19.12 37.71
CA SER A 15 -23.89 -18.01 36.96
C SER A 15 -25.04 -17.17 36.40
N LEU A 16 -25.25 -15.98 36.95
CA LEU A 16 -26.22 -15.02 36.43
C LEU A 16 -25.83 -14.74 34.99
N LYS A 17 -26.63 -15.25 34.03
CA LYS A 17 -26.44 -14.98 32.61
C LYS A 17 -26.47 -13.47 32.43
N LYS A 18 -25.37 -12.88 31.95
CA LYS A 18 -25.32 -11.46 31.63
C LYS A 18 -26.44 -11.15 30.61
N PRO A 19 -27.13 -10.01 30.72
CA PRO A 19 -28.12 -9.63 29.72
C PRO A 19 -27.47 -9.55 28.34
N PHE A 20 -28.14 -10.07 27.31
CA PHE A 20 -27.73 -10.16 25.93
C PHE A 20 -27.02 -8.85 25.43
N TRP A 21 -27.61 -7.71 25.68
CA TRP A 21 -27.09 -6.39 25.29
C TRP A 21 -25.70 -6.07 25.88
N ARG A 22 -25.43 -6.52 27.09
CA ARG A 22 -24.15 -6.26 27.75
C ARG A 22 -23.07 -7.16 27.18
N GLU A 23 -23.36 -8.42 26.89
CA GLU A 23 -22.43 -9.38 26.30
C GLU A 23 -22.02 -8.96 24.89
N TYR A 24 -22.99 -8.61 24.03
CA TYR A 24 -22.69 -8.11 22.68
C TYR A 24 -22.06 -6.71 22.68
N GLY A 25 -22.44 -5.83 23.60
CA GLY A 25 -21.83 -4.52 23.73
C GLY A 25 -20.36 -4.60 24.13
N GLU A 26 -20.01 -5.46 25.11
CA GLU A 26 -18.62 -5.69 25.50
C GLU A 26 -17.80 -6.29 24.32
N ALA A 27 -18.35 -7.27 23.61
CA ALA A 27 -17.69 -7.88 22.46
C ALA A 27 -17.46 -6.90 21.30
N LEU A 28 -18.47 -6.09 20.96
CA LEU A 28 -18.36 -5.06 19.92
C LEU A 28 -17.35 -3.98 20.30
N PHE A 29 -17.32 -3.56 21.55
CA PHE A 29 -16.36 -2.57 22.05
C PHE A 29 -14.92 -3.11 21.92
N ILE A 30 -14.68 -4.34 22.37
CA ILE A 30 -13.35 -4.98 22.25
C ILE A 30 -12.96 -5.12 20.78
N ALA A 31 -13.86 -5.58 19.92
CA ALA A 31 -13.63 -5.70 18.49
C ALA A 31 -13.29 -4.34 17.84
N PHE A 32 -13.98 -3.28 18.23
CA PHE A 32 -13.73 -1.92 17.77
C PHE A 32 -12.35 -1.42 18.18
N ILE A 33 -11.98 -1.58 19.46
CA ILE A 33 -10.65 -1.19 19.94
C ILE A 33 -9.56 -2.00 19.22
N LEU A 34 -9.74 -3.32 19.06
CA LEU A 34 -8.80 -4.18 18.33
C LEU A 34 -8.64 -3.72 16.88
N ALA A 35 -9.74 -3.42 16.19
CA ALA A 35 -9.72 -2.90 14.83
C ALA A 35 -8.96 -1.56 14.73
N LEU A 36 -9.14 -0.66 15.71
CA LEU A 36 -8.39 0.60 15.78
C LEU A 36 -6.89 0.36 15.96
N VAL A 37 -6.50 -0.57 16.84
CA VAL A 37 -5.09 -0.92 17.07
C VAL A 37 -4.48 -1.51 15.80
N ILE A 38 -5.17 -2.46 15.15
CA ILE A 38 -4.71 -3.06 13.89
C ILE A 38 -4.51 -1.98 12.83
N ARG A 39 -5.50 -1.11 12.63
CA ARG A 39 -5.43 -0.01 11.66
C ARG A 39 -4.33 1.00 11.98
N ALA A 40 -4.12 1.32 13.25
CA ALA A 40 -3.12 2.30 13.67
C ALA A 40 -1.68 1.79 13.44
N PHE A 41 -1.41 0.53 13.74
CA PHE A 41 -0.04 0.02 13.84
C PHE A 41 0.33 -1.04 12.80
N LEU A 42 -0.60 -1.86 12.33
CA LEU A 42 -0.26 -3.04 11.54
C LEU A 42 -0.52 -2.89 10.06
N VAL A 43 -1.74 -2.53 9.67
CA VAL A 43 -2.17 -2.60 8.26
C VAL A 43 -2.95 -1.37 7.86
N GLN A 44 -2.63 -0.84 6.69
CA GLN A 44 -3.37 0.26 6.07
C GLN A 44 -3.79 -0.13 4.65
N ALA A 45 -5.05 0.18 4.31
CA ALA A 45 -5.58 -0.01 2.97
C ALA A 45 -5.29 1.22 2.11
N PHE A 46 -4.90 0.98 0.85
CA PHE A 46 -4.69 2.00 -0.17
C PHE A 46 -5.38 1.61 -1.46
N SER A 47 -5.80 2.60 -2.24
CA SER A 47 -6.30 2.42 -3.62
C SER A 47 -5.29 2.95 -4.61
N ILE A 48 -5.23 2.36 -5.79
CA ILE A 48 -4.32 2.74 -6.87
C ILE A 48 -5.04 3.65 -7.88
N PRO A 49 -4.76 4.97 -7.87
CA PRO A 49 -5.40 5.91 -8.77
C PRO A 49 -4.65 6.11 -10.09
N SER A 50 -3.39 5.65 -10.20
CA SER A 50 -2.53 5.94 -11.36
C SER A 50 -1.89 4.69 -11.93
N GLY A 51 -1.49 4.75 -13.21
CA GLY A 51 -0.87 3.64 -13.94
C GLY A 51 0.65 3.53 -13.77
N SER A 52 1.29 4.31 -12.90
CA SER A 52 2.75 4.34 -12.79
C SER A 52 3.41 3.04 -12.32
N MET A 53 2.63 2.12 -11.73
CA MET A 53 3.07 0.81 -11.26
C MET A 53 2.53 -0.34 -12.13
N GLN A 54 1.97 -0.05 -13.29
CA GLN A 54 1.57 -1.08 -14.27
C GLN A 54 2.81 -1.82 -14.82
N PRO A 55 2.69 -3.12 -15.04
CA PRO A 55 1.52 -4.00 -14.90
C PRO A 55 1.36 -4.58 -13.49
N THR A 56 2.29 -4.33 -12.57
CA THR A 56 2.26 -4.89 -11.21
C THR A 56 0.99 -4.49 -10.47
N LEU A 57 0.66 -3.20 -10.47
CA LEU A 57 -0.56 -2.64 -9.90
C LEU A 57 -1.35 -1.91 -10.99
N LEU A 58 -2.65 -2.18 -11.05
CA LEU A 58 -3.57 -1.54 -11.99
C LEU A 58 -4.40 -0.48 -11.29
N ILE A 59 -4.84 0.52 -12.05
CA ILE A 59 -5.84 1.49 -11.58
C ILE A 59 -7.08 0.72 -11.12
N GLY A 60 -7.57 1.01 -9.90
CA GLY A 60 -8.69 0.31 -9.27
C GLY A 60 -8.30 -0.94 -8.47
N ASP A 61 -6.99 -1.22 -8.29
CA ASP A 61 -6.54 -2.14 -7.28
C ASP A 61 -6.62 -1.51 -5.88
N TYR A 62 -7.03 -2.31 -4.91
CA TYR A 62 -7.01 -1.99 -3.50
C TYR A 62 -6.05 -2.94 -2.81
N LEU A 63 -5.07 -2.39 -2.14
CA LEU A 63 -3.99 -3.16 -1.54
C LEU A 63 -3.86 -2.90 -0.04
N LEU A 64 -3.29 -3.87 0.64
CA LEU A 64 -2.88 -3.74 2.03
C LEU A 64 -1.39 -3.47 2.11
N VAL A 65 -1.06 -2.52 2.97
CA VAL A 65 0.32 -2.10 3.28
C VAL A 65 0.63 -2.52 4.71
N ASN A 66 1.71 -3.27 4.87
CA ASN A 66 2.23 -3.63 6.18
C ASN A 66 3.08 -2.48 6.72
N LYS A 67 2.54 -1.74 7.68
CA LYS A 67 3.22 -0.62 8.36
C LYS A 67 4.35 -1.09 9.26
N PHE A 68 4.26 -2.33 9.74
CA PHE A 68 5.22 -2.91 10.65
C PHE A 68 6.53 -3.34 9.98
N SER A 69 6.55 -3.44 8.64
CA SER A 69 7.73 -3.89 7.88
C SER A 69 8.98 -3.06 8.16
N TYR A 70 8.84 -1.76 8.41
CA TYR A 70 9.96 -0.85 8.59
C TYR A 70 10.05 -0.24 9.99
N GLY A 71 9.14 -0.62 10.89
CA GLY A 71 9.17 -0.19 12.27
C GLY A 71 7.82 0.21 12.83
N VAL A 72 7.76 0.29 14.17
CA VAL A 72 6.60 0.82 14.88
C VAL A 72 6.65 2.34 14.83
N ARG A 73 5.59 2.95 14.31
CA ARG A 73 5.50 4.39 14.13
C ARG A 73 4.47 5.01 15.07
N ASN A 74 4.75 6.24 15.48
CA ASN A 74 3.77 7.06 16.15
C ASN A 74 2.61 7.37 15.19
N PRO A 75 1.36 7.01 15.53
CA PRO A 75 0.22 7.20 14.62
C PRO A 75 -0.13 8.68 14.37
N LEU A 76 0.34 9.60 15.22
CA LEU A 76 0.06 11.04 15.10
C LEU A 76 1.18 11.78 14.36
N THR A 77 2.46 11.43 14.60
CA THR A 77 3.62 12.15 14.04
C THR A 77 4.31 11.40 12.92
N ASN A 78 3.94 10.15 12.67
CA ASN A 78 4.56 9.20 11.74
C ASN A 78 6.06 8.92 11.99
N LYS A 79 6.64 9.42 13.07
CA LYS A 79 8.03 9.14 13.44
C LYS A 79 8.22 7.69 13.87
N VAL A 80 9.33 7.09 13.45
CA VAL A 80 9.70 5.72 13.85
C VAL A 80 10.08 5.71 15.32
N TRP A 81 9.38 4.91 16.12
CA TRP A 81 9.73 4.67 17.53
C TRP A 81 10.69 3.49 17.69
N ILE A 82 10.41 2.41 16.98
CA ILE A 82 11.19 1.17 17.05
C ILE A 82 11.46 0.74 15.60
N PRO A 83 12.70 0.83 15.11
CA PRO A 83 13.05 0.31 13.80
C PRO A 83 13.03 -1.22 13.83
N LEU A 84 12.35 -1.86 12.87
CA LEU A 84 12.26 -3.33 12.78
C LEU A 84 12.89 -3.87 11.50
N GLY A 85 12.96 -3.06 10.45
CA GLY A 85 13.54 -3.46 9.19
C GLY A 85 13.86 -2.25 8.30
N MET A 86 14.55 -2.54 7.20
CA MET A 86 14.88 -1.55 6.18
C MET A 86 14.28 -1.97 4.84
N PRO A 87 13.83 -1.02 4.00
CA PRO A 87 13.41 -1.31 2.63
C PRO A 87 14.51 -2.04 1.86
N GLN A 88 14.12 -3.08 1.16
CA GLN A 88 15.01 -3.86 0.31
C GLN A 88 14.79 -3.50 -1.14
N ARG A 89 15.80 -3.73 -1.97
CA ARG A 89 15.67 -3.57 -3.42
C ARG A 89 14.60 -4.51 -3.96
N GLY A 90 13.69 -3.96 -4.76
CA GLY A 90 12.53 -4.67 -5.29
C GLY A 90 11.25 -4.50 -4.45
N ASP A 91 11.35 -4.05 -3.19
CA ASP A 91 10.15 -3.79 -2.39
C ASP A 91 9.23 -2.75 -3.05
N VAL A 92 7.94 -3.05 -3.13
CA VAL A 92 6.91 -2.07 -3.49
C VAL A 92 6.48 -1.36 -2.22
N VAL A 93 6.72 -0.05 -2.17
CA VAL A 93 6.58 0.75 -0.96
C VAL A 93 5.60 1.88 -1.12
N VAL A 94 4.85 2.18 -0.06
CA VAL A 94 4.03 3.40 0.05
C VAL A 94 4.76 4.38 0.94
N PHE A 95 4.80 5.63 0.51
CA PHE A 95 5.52 6.69 1.23
C PHE A 95 4.86 8.06 1.02
N ILE A 96 5.09 8.94 1.97
CA ILE A 96 4.72 10.36 1.89
C ILE A 96 5.61 11.04 0.86
N PHE A 97 5.02 11.70 -0.13
CA PHE A 97 5.77 12.36 -1.20
C PHE A 97 6.63 13.51 -0.63
N PRO A 98 7.98 13.51 -0.87
CA PRO A 98 8.86 14.46 -0.22
C PRO A 98 8.61 15.95 -0.54
N GLN A 99 8.08 16.24 -1.75
CA GLN A 99 7.81 17.60 -2.18
C GLN A 99 6.40 18.09 -1.80
N ASP A 100 5.47 17.15 -1.48
CA ASP A 100 4.11 17.47 -1.07
C ASP A 100 3.61 16.45 -0.05
N PRO A 101 3.79 16.68 1.25
CA PRO A 101 3.42 15.75 2.31
C PRO A 101 1.91 15.44 2.41
N SER A 102 1.06 16.12 1.66
CA SER A 102 -0.36 15.82 1.57
C SER A 102 -0.68 14.60 0.69
N LYS A 103 0.32 14.08 -0.04
CA LYS A 103 0.17 13.01 -1.03
C LYS A 103 0.99 11.78 -0.66
N ASP A 104 0.35 10.63 -0.77
CA ASP A 104 1.01 9.33 -0.66
C ASP A 104 1.31 8.79 -2.06
N TYR A 105 2.55 8.32 -2.25
CA TYR A 105 2.99 7.69 -3.49
C TYR A 105 3.32 6.22 -3.27
N ILE A 106 3.20 5.43 -4.34
CA ILE A 106 3.61 4.03 -4.37
C ILE A 106 4.62 3.83 -5.50
N LYS A 107 5.77 3.25 -5.19
CA LYS A 107 6.86 2.97 -6.13
C LYS A 107 7.64 1.73 -5.68
N ARG A 108 8.52 1.26 -6.56
CA ARG A 108 9.47 0.17 -6.28
C ARG A 108 10.83 0.73 -5.87
N VAL A 109 11.42 0.16 -4.82
CA VAL A 109 12.77 0.50 -4.38
C VAL A 109 13.78 -0.05 -5.39
N ILE A 110 14.58 0.85 -5.97
CA ILE A 110 15.62 0.53 -6.94
C ILE A 110 17.02 0.74 -6.35
N GLY A 111 17.25 1.85 -5.68
CA GLY A 111 18.54 2.18 -5.04
C GLY A 111 18.43 2.22 -3.53
N LEU A 112 19.43 1.65 -2.88
CA LEU A 112 19.61 1.65 -1.42
C LEU A 112 20.62 2.73 -1.01
N PRO A 113 20.68 3.13 0.29
CA PRO A 113 21.69 4.06 0.78
C PRO A 113 23.11 3.69 0.32
N GLY A 114 23.84 4.66 -0.25
CA GLY A 114 25.20 4.48 -0.76
C GLY A 114 25.29 3.93 -2.20
N ASP A 115 24.20 3.48 -2.81
CA ASP A 115 24.24 3.04 -4.20
C ASP A 115 24.50 4.21 -5.16
N ARG A 116 25.28 3.93 -6.21
CA ARG A 116 25.45 4.83 -7.35
C ARG A 116 24.51 4.41 -8.47
N ILE A 117 23.51 5.23 -8.72
CA ILE A 117 22.49 5.01 -9.75
C ILE A 117 22.84 5.81 -11.00
N GLN A 118 22.74 5.16 -12.15
CA GLN A 118 22.88 5.81 -13.46
C GLN A 118 21.85 5.20 -14.41
N ILE A 119 21.25 6.01 -15.25
CA ILE A 119 20.31 5.56 -16.29
C ILE A 119 20.89 5.98 -17.63
N ILE A 120 21.07 5.03 -18.52
CA ILE A 120 21.60 5.22 -19.87
C ILE A 120 20.62 4.59 -20.85
N ASN A 121 19.99 5.40 -21.67
CA ASN A 121 19.04 4.92 -22.68
C ASN A 121 17.98 3.98 -22.08
N LYS A 122 17.30 4.42 -21.01
CA LYS A 122 16.30 3.69 -20.22
C LYS A 122 16.86 2.55 -19.35
N GLN A 123 18.10 2.13 -19.54
CA GLN A 123 18.74 1.05 -18.80
C GLN A 123 19.27 1.55 -17.44
N VAL A 124 18.80 0.93 -16.37
CA VAL A 124 19.21 1.28 -15.00
C VAL A 124 20.50 0.54 -14.66
N HIS A 125 21.52 1.28 -14.26
CA HIS A 125 22.77 0.75 -13.73
C HIS A 125 22.91 1.08 -12.26
N ILE A 126 23.28 0.08 -11.46
CA ILE A 126 23.51 0.22 -10.02
C ILE A 126 24.95 -0.21 -9.77
N ASN A 127 25.75 0.71 -9.21
CA ASN A 127 27.18 0.48 -8.95
C ASN A 127 27.95 0.00 -10.21
N GLY A 128 27.59 0.56 -11.38
CA GLY A 128 28.20 0.23 -12.67
C GLY A 128 27.68 -1.06 -13.33
N LYS A 129 26.77 -1.80 -12.69
CA LYS A 129 26.21 -3.04 -13.25
C LYS A 129 24.77 -2.81 -13.70
N LEU A 130 24.41 -3.38 -14.86
CA LEU A 130 23.02 -3.34 -15.35
C LEU A 130 22.09 -4.04 -14.36
N ALA A 131 21.10 -3.31 -13.86
CA ALA A 131 20.07 -3.84 -12.99
C ALA A 131 18.88 -4.33 -13.83
N LYS A 132 18.61 -5.63 -13.79
CA LYS A 132 17.42 -6.22 -14.41
C LYS A 132 16.29 -6.21 -13.40
N THR A 133 15.20 -5.52 -13.72
CA THR A 133 13.95 -5.52 -12.96
C THR A 133 12.91 -6.19 -13.84
N ALA A 134 12.45 -7.37 -13.45
CA ALA A 134 11.52 -8.19 -14.27
C ALA A 134 10.17 -7.49 -14.50
N GLU A 135 9.78 -6.65 -13.56
CA GLU A 135 8.49 -5.91 -13.56
C GLU A 135 8.55 -4.61 -14.38
N ALA A 136 9.75 -4.17 -14.79
CA ALA A 136 9.92 -2.93 -15.54
C ALA A 136 9.35 -3.03 -16.95
N VAL A 137 8.47 -2.07 -17.29
CA VAL A 137 7.87 -1.96 -18.63
C VAL A 137 8.28 -0.64 -19.26
N TYR A 138 8.61 -0.70 -20.53
CA TYR A 138 8.96 0.41 -21.40
C TYR A 138 8.05 0.34 -22.62
N ASP A 139 7.05 1.22 -22.69
CA ASP A 139 6.02 1.20 -23.72
C ASP A 139 6.10 2.40 -24.68
N ASP A 140 6.89 3.41 -24.38
CA ASP A 140 7.18 4.52 -25.27
C ASP A 140 8.43 4.19 -26.13
N PRO A 141 8.30 4.09 -27.46
CA PRO A 141 9.45 3.84 -28.35
C PRO A 141 10.41 5.03 -28.44
N VAL A 142 9.98 6.22 -28.01
CA VAL A 142 10.81 7.44 -28.07
C VAL A 142 11.88 7.39 -26.97
N LEU A 143 13.12 7.59 -27.37
CA LEU A 143 14.24 7.74 -26.47
C LEU A 143 14.54 9.24 -26.29
N ILE A 144 14.45 9.72 -25.06
CA ILE A 144 14.80 11.10 -24.70
C ILE A 144 16.32 11.19 -24.53
N PRO A 145 17.00 12.09 -25.26
CA PRO A 145 18.45 12.24 -25.17
C PRO A 145 18.91 12.66 -23.76
N PRO A 146 20.20 12.51 -23.43
CA PRO A 146 20.76 12.99 -22.18
C PRO A 146 20.48 14.49 -21.96
N PRO A 147 20.11 14.90 -20.73
CA PRO A 147 19.81 16.30 -20.43
C PRO A 147 21.06 17.16 -20.65
N GLN A 148 20.86 18.32 -21.31
CA GLN A 148 21.88 19.32 -21.55
C GLN A 148 21.69 20.55 -20.64
N GLY A 149 20.49 20.68 -20.06
CA GLY A 149 20.11 21.76 -19.16
C GLY A 149 19.24 21.31 -17.99
N PRO A 150 19.04 22.17 -17.00
CA PRO A 150 18.31 21.83 -15.77
C PRO A 150 16.81 21.58 -15.98
N THR A 151 16.27 21.99 -17.12
CA THR A 151 14.85 21.82 -17.48
C THR A 151 14.60 20.59 -18.34
N ASP A 152 15.67 19.89 -18.79
CA ASP A 152 15.55 18.73 -19.64
C ASP A 152 15.10 17.51 -18.85
N SER A 153 14.40 16.61 -19.55
CA SER A 153 13.88 15.40 -18.94
C SER A 153 14.99 14.39 -18.60
N THR A 154 14.98 13.91 -17.38
CA THR A 154 15.86 12.84 -16.88
C THR A 154 15.24 11.46 -17.00
N ARG A 155 14.12 11.30 -17.74
CA ARG A 155 13.36 10.04 -17.83
C ARG A 155 14.23 8.86 -18.28
N ASP A 156 14.92 9.03 -19.40
CA ASP A 156 15.64 7.95 -20.08
C ASP A 156 17.14 8.01 -19.85
N ASN A 157 17.64 9.15 -19.40
CA ASN A 157 19.04 9.36 -19.12
C ASN A 157 19.19 10.19 -17.83
N LEU A 158 19.83 9.60 -16.83
CA LEU A 158 20.16 10.23 -15.56
C LEU A 158 21.65 10.03 -15.32
N GLY A 159 22.39 11.11 -15.11
CA GLY A 159 23.80 11.06 -14.73
C GLY A 159 24.00 10.27 -13.44
N PRO A 160 25.23 9.83 -13.15
CA PRO A 160 25.41 9.07 -11.92
C PRO A 160 25.08 9.91 -10.69
N VAL A 161 24.14 9.43 -9.88
CA VAL A 161 23.73 10.00 -8.59
C VAL A 161 24.01 9.01 -7.48
N VAL A 162 24.49 9.47 -6.34
CA VAL A 162 24.71 8.62 -5.15
C VAL A 162 23.53 8.78 -4.23
N VAL A 163 22.92 7.67 -3.83
CA VAL A 163 21.80 7.67 -2.89
C VAL A 163 22.33 8.07 -1.51
N PRO A 164 21.81 9.15 -0.90
CA PRO A 164 22.25 9.60 0.42
C PRO A 164 22.01 8.53 1.50
N ALA A 165 22.73 8.66 2.63
CA ALA A 165 22.42 7.89 3.83
C ALA A 165 20.94 8.10 4.22
N ASP A 166 20.29 7.03 4.73
CA ASP A 166 18.90 7.04 5.16
C ASP A 166 17.88 7.46 4.09
N SER A 167 18.27 7.37 2.80
CA SER A 167 17.40 7.68 1.67
C SER A 167 17.40 6.56 0.64
N TYR A 168 16.38 6.54 -0.21
CA TYR A 168 16.16 5.51 -1.22
C TYR A 168 15.83 6.13 -2.57
N PHE A 169 16.26 5.46 -3.63
CA PHE A 169 15.88 5.78 -4.99
C PHE A 169 14.77 4.84 -5.43
N VAL A 170 13.63 5.38 -5.81
CA VAL A 170 12.44 4.60 -6.15
C VAL A 170 11.97 4.91 -7.57
N MET A 171 11.45 3.89 -8.27
CA MET A 171 10.90 4.07 -9.62
C MET A 171 9.54 3.36 -9.75
N GLY A 172 8.71 3.85 -10.66
CA GLY A 172 7.53 3.12 -11.09
C GLY A 172 7.89 1.95 -12.00
N ASP A 173 7.08 0.89 -12.02
CA ASP A 173 7.28 -0.26 -12.91
C ASP A 173 6.96 0.12 -14.35
N ASN A 174 5.97 1.00 -14.60
CA ASN A 174 5.78 1.66 -15.88
C ASN A 174 6.80 2.80 -16.02
N ARG A 175 7.97 2.47 -16.54
CA ARG A 175 9.14 3.34 -16.57
C ARG A 175 8.92 4.62 -17.36
N ASP A 176 8.18 4.55 -18.46
CA ASP A 176 7.96 5.71 -19.32
C ASP A 176 6.85 6.61 -18.81
N HIS A 177 5.94 6.10 -17.98
CA HIS A 177 4.78 6.84 -17.45
C HIS A 177 4.81 6.93 -15.92
N SER A 178 5.99 7.16 -15.34
CA SER A 178 6.14 7.31 -13.89
C SER A 178 6.89 8.60 -13.55
N TYR A 179 6.27 9.42 -12.71
CA TYR A 179 6.91 10.54 -12.04
C TYR A 179 7.52 10.03 -10.73
N ASP A 180 8.85 9.82 -10.72
CA ASP A 180 9.56 9.14 -9.65
C ASP A 180 10.92 9.80 -9.34
N SER A 181 11.80 9.09 -8.64
CA SER A 181 13.09 9.61 -8.19
C SER A 181 13.97 10.18 -9.30
N ARG A 182 13.73 9.82 -10.55
CA ARG A 182 14.43 10.42 -11.70
C ARG A 182 14.18 11.92 -11.83
N PHE A 183 13.03 12.39 -11.33
CA PHE A 183 12.59 13.77 -11.49
C PHE A 183 12.71 14.59 -10.20
N TRP A 184 12.37 13.97 -9.05
CA TRP A 184 12.27 14.70 -7.77
C TRP A 184 13.29 14.23 -6.72
N GLY A 185 14.16 13.23 -7.02
CA GLY A 185 15.25 12.82 -6.14
C GLY A 185 14.89 11.65 -5.21
N PHE A 186 15.33 11.74 -3.96
CA PHE A 186 15.33 10.61 -3.03
C PHE A 186 14.19 10.66 -2.03
N VAL A 187 13.79 9.49 -1.52
CA VAL A 187 12.82 9.36 -0.44
C VAL A 187 13.56 9.10 0.87
N PRO A 188 13.46 9.98 1.86
CA PRO A 188 14.00 9.72 3.19
C PRO A 188 13.29 8.52 3.85
N MET A 189 14.01 7.76 4.68
CA MET A 189 13.46 6.62 5.42
C MET A 189 12.22 6.97 6.26
N ASP A 190 12.19 8.16 6.82
CA ASP A 190 11.06 8.62 7.65
C ASP A 190 9.77 8.82 6.86
N ASN A 191 9.86 8.96 5.54
CA ASN A 191 8.68 9.12 4.70
C ASN A 191 7.98 7.80 4.38
N PHE A 192 8.62 6.63 4.58
CA PHE A 192 8.01 5.36 4.25
C PHE A 192 6.85 5.04 5.19
N LEU A 193 5.68 4.71 4.66
CA LEU A 193 4.50 4.27 5.41
C LEU A 193 4.50 2.76 5.62
N GLY A 194 5.03 1.99 4.66
CA GLY A 194 5.13 0.55 4.75
C GLY A 194 5.32 -0.15 3.40
N LYS A 195 5.39 -1.49 3.46
CA LYS A 195 5.51 -2.35 2.28
C LYS A 195 4.14 -2.83 1.82
N ALA A 196 3.83 -2.65 0.54
CA ALA A 196 2.66 -3.24 -0.08
C ALA A 196 2.85 -4.77 -0.19
N PHE A 197 1.84 -5.57 0.18
CA PHE A 197 2.04 -7.02 0.21
C PHE A 197 0.94 -7.83 -0.46
N ILE A 198 -0.30 -7.35 -0.50
CA ILE A 198 -1.42 -8.08 -1.10
C ILE A 198 -2.46 -7.16 -1.70
N ILE A 199 -3.04 -7.55 -2.85
CA ILE A 199 -4.22 -6.94 -3.44
C ILE A 199 -5.44 -7.65 -2.84
N TYR A 200 -6.24 -6.95 -2.01
CA TYR A 200 -7.42 -7.56 -1.40
C TYR A 200 -8.69 -7.35 -2.20
N PHE A 201 -8.71 -6.37 -3.11
CA PHE A 201 -9.82 -6.12 -4.01
C PHE A 201 -9.30 -5.44 -5.29
N SER A 202 -9.94 -5.72 -6.42
CA SER A 202 -9.61 -5.11 -7.71
C SER A 202 -10.84 -4.98 -8.58
N TRP A 203 -11.05 -3.79 -9.12
CA TRP A 203 -12.16 -3.53 -10.03
C TRP A 203 -11.73 -2.63 -11.19
N GLN A 204 -12.46 -2.71 -12.28
CA GLN A 204 -12.32 -1.81 -13.40
C GLN A 204 -13.55 -0.91 -13.43
N GLY A 205 -13.34 0.38 -13.29
CA GLY A 205 -14.39 1.39 -13.32
C GLY A 205 -13.82 2.76 -13.68
N PRO A 206 -14.65 3.80 -13.77
CA PRO A 206 -14.17 5.14 -14.05
C PRO A 206 -13.08 5.56 -13.07
N PRO A 207 -11.97 6.12 -13.56
CA PRO A 207 -10.94 6.66 -12.70
C PRO A 207 -11.53 7.78 -11.83
N ASN A 208 -11.21 7.79 -10.55
CA ASN A 208 -11.65 8.78 -9.54
C ASN A 208 -13.07 8.63 -8.98
N GLU A 209 -13.83 7.60 -9.34
CA GLU A 209 -15.07 7.33 -8.64
C GLU A 209 -14.86 6.38 -7.45
N PRO A 210 -15.35 6.74 -6.26
CA PRO A 210 -15.27 5.84 -5.13
C PRO A 210 -16.23 4.66 -5.33
N ILE A 211 -15.80 3.47 -4.86
CA ILE A 211 -16.54 2.20 -5.04
C ILE A 211 -18.01 2.27 -4.59
N TYR A 212 -18.31 3.06 -3.56
CA TYR A 212 -19.70 3.24 -3.10
C TYR A 212 -20.55 4.00 -4.11
N ALA A 213 -19.98 4.93 -4.88
CA ALA A 213 -20.70 5.65 -5.93
C ALA A 213 -21.06 4.71 -7.09
N ALA A 214 -20.16 3.81 -7.46
CA ALA A 214 -20.42 2.75 -8.43
C ALA A 214 -21.50 1.79 -7.93
N PHE A 215 -21.44 1.39 -6.66
CA PHE A 215 -22.46 0.53 -6.03
C PHE A 215 -23.84 1.22 -5.96
N LEU A 216 -23.88 2.49 -5.51
CA LEU A 216 -25.12 3.28 -5.45
C LEU A 216 -25.65 3.61 -6.85
N GLY A 217 -24.77 3.84 -7.83
CA GLY A 217 -25.13 4.01 -9.24
C GLY A 217 -25.79 2.76 -9.82
N GLY A 218 -25.23 1.58 -9.52
CA GLY A 218 -25.81 0.28 -9.88
C GLY A 218 -27.19 0.06 -9.24
N LEU A 219 -27.36 0.41 -7.97
CA LEU A 219 -28.64 0.31 -7.25
C LEU A 219 -29.68 1.29 -7.79
N LYS A 220 -29.30 2.54 -8.12
CA LYS A 220 -30.15 3.52 -8.80
C LYS A 220 -30.50 3.10 -10.21
N GLY A 221 -29.56 2.51 -10.94
CA GLY A 221 -29.82 1.96 -12.27
C GLY A 221 -30.84 0.83 -12.28
N LEU A 222 -30.86 -0.01 -11.22
CA LEU A 222 -31.85 -1.05 -11.03
C LEU A 222 -33.26 -0.48 -10.79
N LEU A 223 -33.35 0.69 -10.12
CA LEU A 223 -34.64 1.34 -9.79
C LEU A 223 -35.19 2.21 -10.93
N TYR A 224 -34.36 2.69 -11.88
CA TYR A 224 -34.75 3.67 -12.86
C TYR A 224 -34.59 3.22 -14.32
N GLN A 225 -34.33 1.94 -14.63
CA GLN A 225 -34.07 1.48 -16.01
C GLN A 225 -33.09 2.36 -16.80
N PHE A 226 -32.21 3.09 -16.13
CA PHE A 226 -31.21 3.93 -16.77
C PHE A 226 -30.00 3.09 -17.13
N SER A 227 -29.65 3.07 -18.39
CA SER A 227 -28.58 2.44 -19.11
C SER A 227 -27.16 2.76 -18.56
N TRP A 228 -26.82 2.25 -17.40
CA TRP A 228 -25.43 1.97 -17.08
C TRP A 228 -25.13 0.59 -17.65
N SER A 229 -24.36 0.58 -18.71
CA SER A 229 -23.90 -0.68 -19.29
C SER A 229 -23.13 -1.42 -18.20
N SER A 230 -23.62 -2.59 -17.80
CA SER A 230 -22.92 -3.52 -16.87
C SER A 230 -21.51 -3.92 -17.38
N LYS A 231 -21.11 -3.40 -18.55
CA LYS A 231 -19.77 -3.57 -19.14
C LYS A 231 -18.70 -2.70 -18.50
N ASP A 232 -19.09 -1.65 -17.75
CA ASP A 232 -18.14 -0.69 -17.19
C ASP A 232 -17.73 -1.02 -15.74
N PHE A 233 -18.42 -1.95 -15.09
CA PHE A 233 -18.07 -2.44 -13.76
C PHE A 233 -17.68 -3.90 -13.82
N LEU A 234 -16.36 -4.17 -13.79
CA LEU A 234 -15.83 -5.53 -13.76
C LEU A 234 -14.93 -5.73 -12.55
N ILE A 235 -15.28 -6.71 -11.71
CA ILE A 235 -14.38 -7.19 -10.67
C ILE A 235 -13.31 -8.07 -11.31
N ARG A 236 -12.05 -7.75 -11.08
CA ARG A 236 -10.90 -8.52 -11.56
C ARG A 236 -10.54 -9.60 -10.54
N TRP A 237 -11.33 -10.69 -10.52
CA TRP A 237 -11.19 -11.79 -9.57
C TRP A 237 -9.79 -12.41 -9.54
N ASN A 238 -9.11 -12.48 -10.68
CA ASN A 238 -7.77 -13.03 -10.82
C ASN A 238 -6.67 -12.19 -10.15
N ARG A 239 -7.00 -10.99 -9.68
CA ARG A 239 -6.08 -10.13 -8.96
C ARG A 239 -6.28 -10.17 -7.45
N ILE A 240 -7.46 -10.60 -6.99
CA ILE A 240 -7.77 -10.68 -5.56
C ILE A 240 -6.95 -11.78 -4.91
N GLY A 241 -6.25 -11.46 -3.82
CA GLY A 241 -5.33 -12.36 -3.14
C GLY A 241 -3.92 -12.41 -3.74
N ARG A 242 -3.65 -11.65 -4.82
CA ARG A 242 -2.32 -11.61 -5.43
C ARG A 242 -1.31 -10.94 -4.49
N ILE A 243 -0.22 -11.66 -4.21
CA ILE A 243 0.92 -11.13 -3.44
C ILE A 243 1.73 -10.20 -4.33
N ILE A 244 2.11 -9.05 -3.77
CA ILE A 244 2.94 -8.03 -4.44
C ILE A 244 4.41 -8.35 -4.11
N GLN A 245 5.19 -8.57 -5.15
CA GLN A 245 6.64 -8.87 -5.07
C GLN A 245 7.43 -7.77 -5.73
#